data_dd6d36056d84ad7fb32cf29adea4f5ae
#
_entry.id   dd6d36056d84ad7fb32cf29adea4f5ae
#
_cell.length_a   1.000
_cell.length_b   1.000
_cell.length_c   1.000
_cell.angle_alpha   90.00
_cell.angle_beta   90.00
_cell.angle_gamma   90.00
#
_symmetry.space_group_name_H-M   'P 1'
#
loop_
_entity.id
_entity.type
_entity.pdbx_description
1 polymer ?
#
loop_
_entity_poly.entity_id
_entity_poly.type
_entity_poly.pdbx_seq_one_letter_code
_entity_poly.pdbx_strand_id
1 'polypeptide(L)'
;LAQLPGDEQILRLAFFGMPSDNEQYVSRRIMLREKIRKSYGNHEPVLSYVSQPPLNAGLILEVHSYKADEDDHITFRRHGGFPYVMLENADGRFLFAGGFHGDVINFGIQQQSAEVFHMMGEVMRREGFPINSIIRQWNYIEQITRFDGPDQHYQMFNNARADFYGKTDWNNGYPAATGIGANLGGILVDLDAAVFARPECYATPIDNKLQIAAHAYSDQVLEAAQQKKATPKFERAKSMTFDGRRIVYISGTAAIRGEESLVGVGLGRQLHITMENIDQLIGKAKLKMLRVYLKEKSFYEEARELLEGYNLNIPISYMWADVCRDELLIEIEGIAIE
;
A
#
# COMPACT_ATOMS: atom_id res chain seq x y z
N LEU A 1 8.83 7.56 18.53
CA LEU A 1 7.69 8.46 18.74
C LEU A 1 8.07 9.77 19.45
N ALA A 2 8.98 9.72 20.44
CA ALA A 2 9.45 10.94 21.13
C ALA A 2 10.20 11.96 20.25
N GLN A 3 10.51 11.60 19.01
CA GLN A 3 11.18 12.47 18.02
C GLN A 3 10.20 13.13 17.04
N LEU A 4 8.91 12.83 17.16
CA LEU A 4 7.90 13.46 16.31
C LEU A 4 7.62 14.88 16.82
N PRO A 5 7.29 15.83 15.91
CA PRO A 5 6.83 17.16 16.32
C PRO A 5 5.63 17.03 17.25
N GLY A 6 5.65 17.73 18.39
CA GLY A 6 4.61 17.61 19.42
C GLY A 6 3.26 18.21 19.05
N ASP A 7 3.20 18.90 17.88
CA ASP A 7 2.04 19.56 17.34
C ASP A 7 1.35 18.77 16.18
N GLU A 8 1.85 17.55 15.89
CA GLU A 8 1.29 16.68 14.86
C GLU A 8 0.44 15.56 15.45
N GLN A 9 -0.66 15.24 14.77
CA GLN A 9 -1.50 14.08 15.08
C GLN A 9 -1.02 12.87 14.28
N ILE A 10 -0.84 11.74 14.94
CA ILE A 10 -0.42 10.50 14.28
C ILE A 10 -1.66 9.82 13.70
N LEU A 11 -1.67 9.65 12.38
CA LEU A 11 -2.76 9.00 11.65
C LEU A 11 -2.54 7.50 11.52
N ARG A 12 -1.29 7.08 11.20
CA ARG A 12 -0.93 5.67 10.97
C ARG A 12 0.46 5.36 11.48
N LEU A 13 0.61 4.17 12.04
CA LEU A 13 1.87 3.51 12.39
C LEU A 13 1.98 2.21 11.60
N ALA A 14 2.97 2.10 10.73
CA ALA A 14 3.27 0.87 9.99
C ALA A 14 4.61 0.29 10.47
N PHE A 15 4.56 -0.88 11.09
CA PHE A 15 5.72 -1.60 11.57
C PHE A 15 6.10 -2.70 10.58
N PHE A 16 7.36 -2.74 10.19
CA PHE A 16 7.92 -3.80 9.35
C PHE A 16 8.92 -4.61 10.17
N GLY A 17 8.72 -5.91 10.22
CA GLY A 17 9.53 -6.77 11.06
C GLY A 17 9.64 -8.21 10.55
N MET A 18 10.36 -9.04 11.31
CA MET A 18 10.66 -10.41 10.97
C MET A 18 10.18 -11.35 12.10
N PRO A 19 8.92 -11.78 12.11
CA PRO A 19 8.47 -12.89 12.95
C PRO A 19 9.02 -14.24 12.42
N SER A 20 9.14 -15.25 13.28
CA SER A 20 9.63 -16.58 12.89
C SER A 20 8.57 -17.46 12.21
N ASP A 21 7.31 -17.24 12.57
CA ASP A 21 6.14 -18.00 12.15
C ASP A 21 4.85 -17.19 12.34
N ASN A 22 3.70 -17.72 11.91
CA ASN A 22 2.42 -17.04 12.00
C ASN A 22 1.90 -16.90 13.45
N GLU A 23 2.25 -17.79 14.36
CA GLU A 23 1.89 -17.65 15.77
C GLU A 23 2.62 -16.46 16.40
N GLN A 24 3.92 -16.35 16.15
CA GLN A 24 4.72 -15.20 16.59
C GLN A 24 4.26 -13.90 15.92
N TYR A 25 3.90 -13.93 14.63
CA TYR A 25 3.33 -12.79 13.93
C TYR A 25 2.07 -12.27 14.65
N VAL A 26 1.12 -13.15 14.93
CA VAL A 26 -0.13 -12.81 15.64
C VAL A 26 0.19 -12.27 17.04
N SER A 27 1.06 -12.94 17.79
CA SER A 27 1.46 -12.51 19.14
C SER A 27 2.07 -11.11 19.15
N ARG A 28 3.01 -10.82 18.23
CA ARG A 28 3.65 -9.51 18.11
C ARG A 28 2.65 -8.43 17.71
N ARG A 29 1.75 -8.71 16.78
CA ARG A 29 0.69 -7.80 16.37
C ARG A 29 -0.22 -7.43 17.54
N ILE A 30 -0.66 -8.40 18.32
CA ILE A 30 -1.48 -8.19 19.52
C ILE A 30 -0.71 -7.34 20.54
N MET A 31 0.53 -7.70 20.84
CA MET A 31 1.38 -6.93 21.76
C MET A 31 1.58 -5.47 21.32
N LEU A 32 1.83 -5.22 20.04
CA LEU A 32 1.97 -3.87 19.50
C LEU A 32 0.67 -3.08 19.68
N ARG A 33 -0.46 -3.71 19.33
CA ARG A 33 -1.79 -3.10 19.49
C ARG A 33 -2.08 -2.71 20.94
N GLU A 34 -1.81 -3.58 21.89
CA GLU A 34 -2.01 -3.29 23.31
C GLU A 34 -1.13 -2.14 23.80
N LYS A 35 0.14 -2.12 23.38
CA LYS A 35 1.05 -1.02 23.73
C LYS A 35 0.61 0.31 23.13
N ILE A 36 0.24 0.35 21.85
CA ILE A 36 -0.25 1.55 21.18
C ILE A 36 -1.54 2.04 21.84
N ARG A 37 -2.49 1.14 22.06
CA ARG A 37 -3.74 1.46 22.74
C ARG A 37 -3.51 2.05 24.15
N LYS A 38 -2.57 1.47 24.89
CA LYS A 38 -2.20 1.99 26.22
C LYS A 38 -1.56 3.37 26.14
N SER A 39 -0.74 3.64 25.12
CA SER A 39 -0.03 4.90 24.96
C SER A 39 -0.92 6.02 24.43
N TYR A 40 -1.85 5.73 23.54
CA TYR A 40 -2.69 6.72 22.86
C TYR A 40 -4.13 6.81 23.40
N GLY A 41 -4.58 5.82 24.17
CA GLY A 41 -5.93 5.81 24.74
C GLY A 41 -7.03 5.94 23.68
N ASN A 42 -7.81 7.01 23.73
CA ASN A 42 -8.88 7.29 22.77
C ASN A 42 -8.38 7.87 21.43
N HIS A 43 -7.10 8.21 21.31
CA HIS A 43 -6.47 8.74 20.09
C HIS A 43 -5.62 7.67 19.38
N GLU A 44 -6.08 6.43 19.39
CA GLU A 44 -5.37 5.30 18.81
C GLU A 44 -5.27 5.44 17.28
N PRO A 45 -4.05 5.59 16.72
CA PRO A 45 -3.85 5.66 15.28
C PRO A 45 -4.10 4.30 14.60
N VAL A 46 -4.19 4.32 13.28
CA VAL A 46 -4.12 3.09 12.48
C VAL A 46 -2.84 2.33 12.80
N LEU A 47 -2.92 1.02 12.97
CA LEU A 47 -1.77 0.18 13.27
C LEU A 47 -1.68 -0.98 12.30
N SER A 48 -0.57 -1.07 11.58
CA SER A 48 -0.23 -2.19 10.71
C SER A 48 1.08 -2.82 11.17
N TYR A 49 1.12 -4.16 11.25
CA TYR A 49 2.34 -4.93 11.47
C TYR A 49 2.53 -5.84 10.27
N VAL A 50 3.57 -5.57 9.49
CA VAL A 50 3.87 -6.25 8.23
C VAL A 50 5.06 -7.18 8.42
N SER A 51 4.91 -8.44 8.04
CA SER A 51 6.01 -9.41 8.02
C SER A 51 6.85 -9.24 6.76
N GLN A 52 7.57 -8.12 6.69
CA GLN A 52 8.57 -7.83 5.68
C GLN A 52 9.86 -7.44 6.40
N PRO A 53 10.89 -8.31 6.39
CA PRO A 53 12.14 -8.04 7.09
C PRO A 53 12.83 -6.81 6.52
N PRO A 54 13.12 -5.78 7.35
CA PRO A 54 13.98 -4.70 6.95
C PRO A 54 15.40 -5.20 6.64
N LEU A 55 16.05 -4.59 5.65
CA LEU A 55 17.38 -5.03 5.23
C LEU A 55 18.52 -4.31 5.96
N ASN A 56 18.23 -3.16 6.57
CA ASN A 56 19.20 -2.33 7.29
C ASN A 56 18.88 -2.13 8.78
N ALA A 57 17.85 -2.80 9.31
CA ALA A 57 17.43 -2.67 10.71
C ALA A 57 16.70 -3.93 11.17
N GLY A 58 16.57 -4.14 12.48
CA GLY A 58 15.74 -5.22 13.04
C GLY A 58 14.24 -4.92 12.98
N LEU A 59 13.87 -3.64 12.89
CA LEU A 59 12.50 -3.14 12.81
C LEU A 59 12.50 -1.78 12.15
N ILE A 60 11.57 -1.53 11.23
CA ILE A 60 11.27 -0.19 10.71
C ILE A 60 9.88 0.22 11.21
N LEU A 61 9.76 1.47 11.61
CA LEU A 61 8.50 2.13 11.88
C LEU A 61 8.35 3.31 10.93
N GLU A 62 7.31 3.27 10.10
CA GLU A 62 6.87 4.41 9.33
C GLU A 62 5.69 5.08 10.04
N VAL A 63 5.72 6.40 10.08
CA VAL A 63 4.72 7.20 10.75
C VAL A 63 4.10 8.15 9.74
N HIS A 64 2.78 8.09 9.62
CA HIS A 64 2.01 9.11 8.91
C HIS A 64 1.40 10.04 9.96
N SER A 65 1.76 11.29 9.88
CA SER A 65 1.28 12.34 10.79
C SER A 65 0.69 13.50 10.01
N TYR A 66 -0.12 14.27 10.66
CA TYR A 66 -0.77 15.44 10.12
C TYR A 66 -0.72 16.60 11.12
N LYS A 67 -0.32 17.76 10.64
CA LYS A 67 -0.39 18.99 11.42
C LYS A 67 -1.76 19.61 11.21
N ALA A 68 -2.61 19.51 12.22
CA ALA A 68 -3.95 20.03 12.17
C ALA A 68 -3.97 21.57 12.30
N ASP A 69 -4.81 22.20 11.49
CA ASP A 69 -5.19 23.59 11.63
C ASP A 69 -6.41 23.75 12.55
N GLU A 70 -6.77 24.99 12.89
CA GLU A 70 -7.86 25.29 13.86
C GLU A 70 -9.24 24.76 13.40
N ASP A 71 -9.46 24.68 12.09
CA ASP A 71 -10.72 24.23 11.48
C ASP A 71 -10.75 22.72 11.19
N ASP A 72 -9.68 22.00 11.47
CA ASP A 72 -9.57 20.57 11.24
C ASP A 72 -10.18 19.76 12.39
N HIS A 73 -11.06 18.82 12.06
CA HIS A 73 -11.66 17.89 13.00
C HIS A 73 -11.11 16.48 12.82
N ILE A 74 -10.18 16.06 13.69
CA ILE A 74 -9.61 14.71 13.67
C ILE A 74 -10.34 13.86 14.73
N THR A 75 -10.90 12.74 14.28
CA THR A 75 -11.58 11.76 15.11
C THR A 75 -10.93 10.40 15.01
N PHE A 76 -10.64 9.79 16.16
CA PHE A 76 -10.11 8.43 16.27
C PHE A 76 -11.27 7.50 16.61
N ARG A 77 -11.48 6.47 15.81
CA ARG A 77 -12.61 5.54 15.92
C ARG A 77 -12.15 4.09 15.83
N ARG A 78 -13.05 3.17 16.13
CA ARG A 78 -12.81 1.74 16.04
C ARG A 78 -14.07 1.00 15.60
N HIS A 79 -13.88 0.01 14.73
CA HIS A 79 -14.92 -0.93 14.34
C HIS A 79 -14.35 -2.34 14.17
N GLY A 80 -15.04 -3.36 14.67
CA GLY A 80 -14.58 -4.76 14.58
C GLY A 80 -13.18 -5.02 15.17
N GLY A 81 -12.74 -4.15 16.08
CA GLY A 81 -11.40 -4.21 16.66
C GLY A 81 -10.35 -3.43 15.85
N PHE A 82 -10.64 -2.85 14.70
CA PHE A 82 -9.71 -2.07 13.87
C PHE A 82 -9.82 -0.58 14.16
N PRO A 83 -8.72 0.11 14.57
CA PRO A 83 -8.70 1.55 14.69
C PRO A 83 -8.63 2.20 13.30
N TYR A 84 -9.27 3.34 13.16
CA TYR A 84 -9.19 4.21 11.99
C TYR A 84 -9.32 5.67 12.39
N VAL A 85 -8.85 6.55 11.54
CA VAL A 85 -8.81 7.99 11.78
C VAL A 85 -9.58 8.70 10.68
N MET A 86 -10.40 9.67 11.09
CA MET A 86 -11.13 10.56 10.20
C MET A 86 -10.60 11.97 10.38
N LEU A 87 -10.35 12.65 9.27
CA LEU A 87 -10.11 14.09 9.20
C LEU A 87 -11.27 14.72 8.41
N GLU A 88 -11.89 15.74 8.97
CA GLU A 88 -12.95 16.52 8.33
C GLU A 88 -12.60 18.00 8.40
N ASN A 89 -12.68 18.70 7.26
CA ASN A 89 -12.45 20.13 7.14
C ASN A 89 -13.21 20.72 5.94
N ALA A 90 -12.91 21.98 5.58
CA ALA A 90 -13.56 22.67 4.47
C ALA A 90 -13.30 21.98 3.12
N ASP A 91 -12.21 21.24 2.94
CA ASP A 91 -11.83 20.56 1.71
C ASP A 91 -12.57 19.24 1.51
N GLY A 92 -13.00 18.62 2.61
CA GLY A 92 -13.73 17.36 2.54
C GLY A 92 -13.57 16.49 3.78
N ARG A 93 -13.78 15.20 3.55
CA ARG A 93 -13.67 14.14 4.55
C ARG A 93 -12.64 13.13 4.09
N PHE A 94 -11.70 12.80 4.96
CA PHE A 94 -10.60 11.89 4.70
C PHE A 94 -10.65 10.74 5.71
N LEU A 95 -10.48 9.52 5.22
CA LEU A 95 -10.45 8.31 6.02
C LEU A 95 -9.08 7.65 5.89
N PHE A 96 -8.42 7.43 7.01
CA PHE A 96 -7.20 6.63 7.14
C PHE A 96 -7.58 5.37 7.91
N ALA A 97 -7.57 4.23 7.24
CA ALA A 97 -7.95 2.96 7.83
C ALA A 97 -6.94 1.87 7.45
N GLY A 98 -6.81 0.84 8.28
CA GLY A 98 -5.85 -0.21 7.97
C GLY A 98 -5.64 -1.20 9.09
N GLY A 99 -4.58 -2.01 8.92
CA GLY A 99 -4.36 -3.18 9.75
C GLY A 99 -5.45 -4.22 9.58
N PHE A 100 -6.25 -4.14 8.50
CA PHE A 100 -7.26 -5.13 8.18
C PHE A 100 -6.58 -6.44 7.84
N HIS A 101 -6.90 -7.49 8.56
CA HIS A 101 -6.29 -8.80 8.39
C HIS A 101 -7.33 -9.90 8.59
N GLY A 102 -7.13 -11.02 7.91
CA GLY A 102 -7.88 -12.25 8.18
C GLY A 102 -7.27 -13.07 9.32
N ASP A 103 -7.91 -14.19 9.61
CA ASP A 103 -7.38 -15.18 10.56
C ASP A 103 -6.37 -16.09 9.86
N VAL A 104 -5.10 -15.72 9.95
CA VAL A 104 -3.99 -16.45 9.30
C VAL A 104 -3.76 -17.85 9.87
N ILE A 105 -4.26 -18.15 11.07
CA ILE A 105 -4.09 -19.47 11.70
C ILE A 105 -5.11 -20.48 11.17
N ASN A 106 -6.35 -20.04 10.94
CA ASN A 106 -7.45 -20.93 10.62
C ASN A 106 -7.89 -20.91 9.15
N PHE A 107 -7.54 -19.86 8.39
CA PHE A 107 -8.06 -19.64 7.04
C PHE A 107 -6.97 -19.46 5.99
N GLY A 108 -7.21 -20.00 4.79
CA GLY A 108 -6.36 -19.78 3.61
C GLY A 108 -6.52 -18.37 3.03
N ILE A 109 -5.67 -18.03 2.08
CA ILE A 109 -5.56 -16.69 1.45
C ILE A 109 -6.89 -16.21 0.84
N GLN A 110 -7.63 -17.09 0.16
CA GLN A 110 -8.90 -16.73 -0.46
C GLN A 110 -9.93 -16.25 0.57
N GLN A 111 -10.10 -17.00 1.67
CA GLN A 111 -11.05 -16.64 2.72
C GLN A 111 -10.60 -15.38 3.46
N GLN A 112 -9.32 -15.28 3.81
CA GLN A 112 -8.76 -14.08 4.44
C GLN A 112 -8.97 -12.84 3.57
N SER A 113 -8.79 -12.96 2.24
CA SER A 113 -9.05 -11.85 1.31
C SER A 113 -10.50 -11.40 1.36
N ALA A 114 -11.45 -12.32 1.34
CA ALA A 114 -12.87 -12.00 1.45
C ALA A 114 -13.22 -11.31 2.77
N GLU A 115 -12.68 -11.79 3.90
CA GLU A 115 -12.88 -11.21 5.22
C GLU A 115 -12.33 -9.79 5.30
N VAL A 116 -11.13 -9.54 4.79
CA VAL A 116 -10.51 -8.22 4.78
C VAL A 116 -11.34 -7.22 3.99
N PHE A 117 -11.79 -7.55 2.78
CA PHE A 117 -12.65 -6.67 2.00
C PHE A 117 -14.03 -6.47 2.60
N HIS A 118 -14.56 -7.47 3.31
CA HIS A 118 -15.79 -7.30 4.08
C HIS A 118 -15.61 -6.26 5.19
N MET A 119 -14.58 -6.37 6.02
CA MET A 119 -14.29 -5.43 7.11
C MET A 119 -14.02 -4.00 6.61
N MET A 120 -13.26 -3.88 5.50
CA MET A 120 -13.07 -2.58 4.84
C MET A 120 -14.42 -1.96 4.43
N GLY A 121 -15.28 -2.74 3.80
CA GLY A 121 -16.62 -2.31 3.38
C GLY A 121 -17.49 -1.87 4.55
N GLU A 122 -17.41 -2.56 5.69
CA GLU A 122 -18.13 -2.19 6.91
C GLU A 122 -17.70 -0.82 7.47
N VAL A 123 -16.37 -0.57 7.54
CA VAL A 123 -15.83 0.72 7.99
C VAL A 123 -16.26 1.84 7.03
N MET A 124 -16.07 1.65 5.72
CA MET A 124 -16.43 2.65 4.71
C MET A 124 -17.93 2.96 4.73
N ARG A 125 -18.78 1.94 4.77
CA ARG A 125 -20.24 2.11 4.84
C ARG A 125 -20.67 2.85 6.10
N ARG A 126 -20.09 2.49 7.25
CA ARG A 126 -20.36 3.12 8.54
C ARG A 126 -20.06 4.61 8.53
N GLU A 127 -18.95 5.00 7.90
CA GLU A 127 -18.49 6.39 7.83
C GLU A 127 -19.01 7.13 6.59
N GLY A 128 -19.83 6.47 5.76
CA GLY A 128 -20.42 7.09 4.57
C GLY A 128 -19.41 7.39 3.46
N PHE A 129 -18.37 6.57 3.33
CA PHE A 129 -17.43 6.62 2.22
C PHE A 129 -17.84 5.60 1.15
N PRO A 130 -18.11 6.02 -0.08
CA PRO A 130 -18.34 5.08 -1.18
C PRO A 130 -17.03 4.35 -1.51
N ILE A 131 -17.12 3.11 -2.02
CA ILE A 131 -15.93 2.28 -2.31
C ILE A 131 -14.98 2.98 -3.30
N ASN A 132 -15.54 3.68 -4.30
CA ASN A 132 -14.75 4.42 -5.30
C ASN A 132 -14.11 5.72 -4.77
N SER A 133 -14.27 6.03 -3.49
CA SER A 133 -13.53 7.12 -2.83
C SER A 133 -12.14 6.70 -2.34
N ILE A 134 -11.76 5.41 -2.46
CA ILE A 134 -10.42 4.96 -2.12
C ILE A 134 -9.42 5.60 -3.08
N ILE A 135 -8.39 6.25 -2.51
CA ILE A 135 -7.34 6.93 -3.27
C ILE A 135 -6.06 6.11 -3.28
N ARG A 136 -5.72 5.51 -2.15
CA ARG A 136 -4.52 4.69 -1.97
C ARG A 136 -4.86 3.40 -1.23
N GLN A 137 -4.27 2.27 -1.66
CA GLN A 137 -4.39 0.98 -0.98
C GLN A 137 -3.06 0.24 -0.97
N TRP A 138 -2.67 -0.29 0.21
CA TRP A 138 -1.51 -1.16 0.37
C TRP A 138 -2.01 -2.56 0.67
N ASN A 139 -1.50 -3.55 -0.07
CA ASN A 139 -1.91 -4.94 0.03
C ASN A 139 -0.68 -5.80 0.26
N TYR A 140 -0.57 -6.35 1.45
CA TYR A 140 0.50 -7.26 1.85
C TYR A 140 -0.06 -8.68 1.81
N ILE A 141 0.56 -9.53 0.99
CA ILE A 141 0.04 -10.88 0.66
C ILE A 141 1.11 -11.89 1.01
N GLU A 142 0.82 -12.79 1.96
CA GLU A 142 1.76 -13.84 2.33
C GLU A 142 2.14 -14.69 1.12
N GLN A 143 3.48 -14.79 0.87
CA GLN A 143 4.04 -15.59 -0.23
C GLN A 143 3.29 -15.35 -1.56
N ILE A 144 3.26 -14.11 -1.99
CA ILE A 144 2.41 -13.59 -3.08
C ILE A 144 2.45 -14.43 -4.36
N THR A 145 3.60 -15.01 -4.72
CA THR A 145 3.81 -15.85 -5.92
C THR A 145 3.50 -17.33 -5.69
N ARG A 146 3.25 -17.75 -4.45
CA ARG A 146 2.96 -19.14 -4.12
C ARG A 146 1.61 -19.57 -4.68
N PHE A 147 1.55 -20.80 -5.17
CA PHE A 147 0.31 -21.46 -5.55
C PHE A 147 -0.28 -22.27 -4.39
N ASP A 148 -1.59 -22.15 -4.20
CA ASP A 148 -2.40 -23.01 -3.36
C ASP A 148 -3.48 -23.65 -4.25
N GLY A 149 -3.24 -24.92 -4.61
CA GLY A 149 -3.99 -25.59 -5.66
C GLY A 149 -3.71 -24.96 -7.03
N PRO A 150 -4.76 -24.63 -7.83
CA PRO A 150 -4.58 -24.08 -9.17
C PRO A 150 -4.30 -22.56 -9.20
N ASP A 151 -4.52 -21.86 -8.11
CA ASP A 151 -4.46 -20.41 -8.05
C ASP A 151 -3.27 -19.89 -7.24
N GLN A 152 -2.63 -18.87 -7.77
CA GLN A 152 -1.61 -18.10 -7.07
C GLN A 152 -2.25 -17.23 -5.99
N HIS A 153 -1.58 -17.04 -4.85
CA HIS A 153 -2.06 -16.17 -3.76
C HIS A 153 -2.44 -14.77 -4.25
N TYR A 154 -1.63 -14.21 -5.16
CA TYR A 154 -1.94 -12.91 -5.77
C TYR A 154 -3.25 -12.94 -6.58
N GLN A 155 -3.51 -14.03 -7.32
CA GLN A 155 -4.75 -14.15 -8.08
C GLN A 155 -5.98 -14.32 -7.18
N MET A 156 -5.86 -15.11 -6.08
CA MET A 156 -6.92 -15.24 -5.08
C MET A 156 -7.30 -13.89 -4.48
N PHE A 157 -6.29 -13.10 -4.12
CA PHE A 157 -6.49 -11.75 -3.62
C PHE A 157 -7.14 -10.84 -4.67
N ASN A 158 -6.66 -10.87 -5.92
CA ASN A 158 -7.21 -10.06 -7.02
C ASN A 158 -8.67 -10.40 -7.32
N ASN A 159 -9.07 -11.66 -7.22
CA ASN A 159 -10.45 -12.10 -7.40
C ASN A 159 -11.34 -11.47 -6.32
N ALA A 160 -10.97 -11.55 -5.04
CA ALA A 160 -11.70 -10.94 -3.93
C ALA A 160 -11.77 -9.40 -4.07
N ARG A 161 -10.67 -8.76 -4.50
CA ARG A 161 -10.63 -7.32 -4.78
C ARG A 161 -11.56 -6.94 -5.92
N ALA A 162 -11.59 -7.72 -7.00
CA ALA A 162 -12.48 -7.48 -8.13
C ALA A 162 -13.95 -7.59 -7.73
N ASP A 163 -14.32 -8.57 -6.90
CA ASP A 163 -15.68 -8.72 -6.37
C ASP A 163 -16.07 -7.54 -5.46
N PHE A 164 -15.13 -7.05 -4.65
CA PHE A 164 -15.38 -5.87 -3.81
C PHE A 164 -15.52 -4.60 -4.63
N TYR A 165 -14.62 -4.36 -5.59
CA TYR A 165 -14.63 -3.18 -6.45
C TYR A 165 -15.77 -3.19 -7.47
N GLY A 166 -16.25 -4.37 -7.87
CA GLY A 166 -17.40 -4.53 -8.77
C GLY A 166 -18.74 -4.05 -8.20
N LYS A 167 -18.78 -3.64 -6.93
CA LYS A 167 -20.00 -3.09 -6.28
C LYS A 167 -20.23 -1.61 -6.58
N THR A 168 -19.33 -0.96 -7.30
CA THR A 168 -19.42 0.46 -7.66
C THR A 168 -18.75 0.72 -9.01
N ASP A 169 -19.09 1.86 -9.63
CA ASP A 169 -18.43 2.34 -10.84
C ASP A 169 -17.19 3.16 -10.48
N TRP A 170 -16.12 3.01 -11.26
CA TRP A 170 -14.84 3.68 -11.08
C TRP A 170 -14.61 4.78 -12.13
N ASN A 171 -15.56 5.71 -12.26
CA ASN A 171 -15.51 6.79 -13.26
C ASN A 171 -14.28 7.69 -13.14
N ASN A 172 -13.68 7.76 -11.94
CA ASN A 172 -12.46 8.52 -11.67
C ASN A 172 -11.24 7.61 -11.41
N GLY A 173 -11.18 6.48 -12.13
CA GLY A 173 -10.11 5.48 -12.01
C GLY A 173 -10.04 4.78 -10.66
N TYR A 174 -9.33 3.66 -10.63
CA TYR A 174 -9.04 2.88 -9.43
C TYR A 174 -8.11 3.65 -8.47
N PRO A 175 -7.89 3.18 -7.23
CA PRO A 175 -6.86 3.75 -6.37
C PRO A 175 -5.45 3.48 -6.91
N ALA A 176 -4.49 4.30 -6.54
CA ALA A 176 -3.10 3.86 -6.56
C ALA A 176 -2.95 2.70 -5.55
N ALA A 177 -2.27 1.62 -5.94
CA ALA A 177 -2.10 0.48 -5.04
C ALA A 177 -0.76 -0.22 -5.19
N THR A 178 -0.31 -0.83 -4.10
CA THR A 178 0.82 -1.75 -4.06
C THR A 178 0.31 -3.13 -3.67
N GLY A 179 0.63 -4.15 -4.44
CA GLY A 179 0.39 -5.55 -4.12
C GLY A 179 1.73 -6.25 -4.00
N ILE A 180 2.20 -6.47 -2.76
CA ILE A 180 3.56 -6.91 -2.48
C ILE A 180 3.56 -8.10 -1.53
N GLY A 181 4.57 -8.97 -1.66
CA GLY A 181 4.74 -10.13 -0.80
C GLY A 181 5.01 -9.77 0.65
N ALA A 182 4.43 -10.53 1.54
CA ALA A 182 4.84 -10.62 2.93
C ALA A 182 5.31 -12.07 3.20
N ASN A 183 6.27 -12.25 4.12
CA ASN A 183 6.77 -13.59 4.41
C ASN A 183 5.75 -14.42 5.19
N LEU A 184 5.00 -13.76 6.07
CA LEU A 184 4.00 -14.32 6.98
C LEU A 184 2.87 -13.31 7.17
N GLY A 185 1.80 -13.71 7.85
CA GLY A 185 0.72 -12.81 8.27
C GLY A 185 -0.53 -12.85 7.39
N GLY A 186 -0.58 -13.74 6.42
CA GLY A 186 -1.73 -13.90 5.54
C GLY A 186 -1.97 -12.67 4.68
N ILE A 187 -3.19 -12.13 4.76
CA ILE A 187 -3.58 -10.89 4.07
C ILE A 187 -3.65 -9.75 5.08
N LEU A 188 -2.99 -8.63 4.75
CA LEU A 188 -3.13 -7.37 5.47
C LEU A 188 -3.33 -6.24 4.48
N VAL A 189 -4.30 -5.35 4.75
CA VAL A 189 -4.63 -4.21 3.87
C VAL A 189 -4.76 -2.93 4.66
N ASP A 190 -4.20 -1.85 4.09
CA ASP A 190 -4.37 -0.47 4.51
C ASP A 190 -4.98 0.35 3.38
N LEU A 191 -5.73 1.40 3.71
CA LEU A 191 -6.30 2.31 2.73
C LEU A 191 -6.36 3.76 3.21
N ASP A 192 -6.33 4.67 2.25
CA ASP A 192 -6.74 6.06 2.41
C ASP A 192 -7.87 6.35 1.42
N ALA A 193 -8.92 7.02 1.89
CA ALA A 193 -10.06 7.42 1.07
C ALA A 193 -10.42 8.89 1.32
N ALA A 194 -11.00 9.57 0.31
CA ALA A 194 -11.44 10.95 0.44
C ALA A 194 -12.76 11.20 -0.30
N VAL A 195 -13.59 12.04 0.32
CA VAL A 195 -14.80 12.61 -0.28
C VAL A 195 -14.64 14.13 -0.22
N PHE A 196 -14.48 14.76 -1.38
CA PHE A 196 -14.18 16.18 -1.49
C PHE A 196 -15.46 17.01 -1.39
N ALA A 197 -15.37 18.14 -0.70
CA ALA A 197 -16.47 19.09 -0.51
C ALA A 197 -16.44 20.26 -1.50
N ARG A 198 -15.26 20.53 -2.12
CA ARG A 198 -15.05 21.67 -3.02
C ARG A 198 -14.52 21.20 -4.39
N PRO A 199 -14.88 21.88 -5.49
CA PRO A 199 -14.44 21.52 -6.85
C PRO A 199 -12.92 21.58 -7.07
N GLU A 200 -12.22 22.45 -6.34
CA GLU A 200 -10.75 22.56 -6.39
C GLU A 200 -10.02 21.43 -5.66
N CYS A 201 -10.75 20.65 -4.87
CA CYS A 201 -10.24 19.45 -4.19
C CYS A 201 -10.70 18.21 -4.95
N TYR A 202 -9.78 17.41 -5.43
CA TYR A 202 -10.09 16.24 -6.24
C TYR A 202 -8.95 15.22 -6.24
N ALA A 203 -9.25 14.02 -6.70
CA ALA A 203 -8.25 13.00 -6.99
C ALA A 203 -8.31 12.63 -8.48
N THR A 204 -7.15 12.39 -9.09
CA THR A 204 -7.03 12.05 -10.51
C THR A 204 -6.07 10.89 -10.72
N PRO A 205 -6.45 9.87 -11.51
CA PRO A 205 -5.52 8.82 -11.92
C PRO A 205 -4.41 9.42 -12.80
N ILE A 206 -3.23 8.83 -12.72
CA ILE A 206 -2.08 9.23 -13.51
C ILE A 206 -1.63 8.03 -14.34
N ASP A 207 -1.73 8.17 -15.65
CA ASP A 207 -1.25 7.18 -16.60
C ASP A 207 0.26 7.29 -16.79
N ASN A 208 0.89 6.15 -17.02
CA ASN A 208 2.29 6.08 -17.42
C ASN A 208 2.39 5.82 -18.91
N LYS A 209 3.04 6.73 -19.64
CA LYS A 209 3.24 6.58 -21.10
C LYS A 209 4.12 5.39 -21.48
N LEU A 210 4.90 4.86 -20.53
CA LEU A 210 5.81 3.73 -20.72
C LEU A 210 5.19 2.38 -20.35
N GLN A 211 4.00 2.38 -19.74
CA GLN A 211 3.35 1.18 -19.20
C GLN A 211 1.86 1.15 -19.56
N ILE A 212 1.34 -0.03 -19.84
CA ILE A 212 -0.10 -0.25 -19.93
C ILE A 212 -0.72 -0.21 -18.52
N ALA A 213 -1.92 0.35 -18.40
CA ALA A 213 -2.66 0.33 -17.14
C ALA A 213 -2.87 -1.12 -16.66
N ALA A 214 -2.65 -1.37 -15.36
CA ALA A 214 -2.67 -2.74 -14.83
C ALA A 214 -4.04 -3.43 -15.00
N HIS A 215 -5.12 -2.67 -14.94
CA HIS A 215 -6.48 -3.17 -15.14
C HIS A 215 -6.83 -3.48 -16.60
N ALA A 216 -5.95 -3.10 -17.54
CA ALA A 216 -6.08 -3.35 -18.97
C ALA A 216 -5.07 -4.41 -19.49
N TYR A 217 -4.40 -5.13 -18.61
CA TYR A 217 -3.49 -6.21 -18.98
C TYR A 217 -4.19 -7.30 -19.79
N SER A 218 -3.49 -7.82 -20.77
CA SER A 218 -3.93 -8.98 -21.55
C SER A 218 -3.87 -10.27 -20.72
N ASP A 219 -4.62 -11.29 -21.15
CA ASP A 219 -4.61 -12.61 -20.51
C ASP A 219 -3.22 -13.30 -20.56
N GLN A 220 -2.33 -12.85 -21.44
CA GLN A 220 -1.00 -13.44 -21.64
C GLN A 220 -0.05 -13.22 -20.47
N VAL A 221 -0.22 -12.11 -19.73
CA VAL A 221 0.63 -11.76 -18.58
C VAL A 221 0.00 -12.13 -17.22
N LEU A 222 -1.18 -12.74 -17.24
CA LEU A 222 -1.86 -13.21 -16.03
C LEU A 222 -1.57 -14.69 -15.79
N GLU A 223 -0.79 -14.97 -14.77
CA GLU A 223 -0.48 -16.35 -14.34
C GLU A 223 -1.64 -16.95 -13.57
N ALA A 224 -2.58 -17.62 -14.25
CA ALA A 224 -3.59 -18.41 -13.60
C ALA A 224 -4.13 -19.53 -14.51
N ALA A 225 -4.38 -20.68 -13.92
CA ALA A 225 -4.93 -21.84 -14.60
C ALA A 225 -6.46 -21.81 -14.80
N GLN A 226 -7.16 -20.87 -14.15
CA GLN A 226 -8.63 -20.82 -14.16
C GLN A 226 -9.23 -19.95 -15.26
N GLN A 227 -10.50 -20.26 -15.60
CA GLN A 227 -11.28 -19.57 -16.65
C GLN A 227 -11.62 -18.10 -16.31
N LYS A 228 -11.55 -17.68 -15.05
CA LYS A 228 -11.84 -16.32 -14.60
C LYS A 228 -10.61 -15.69 -13.95
N LYS A 229 -9.88 -14.91 -14.75
CA LYS A 229 -8.72 -14.14 -14.30
C LYS A 229 -9.11 -12.69 -14.12
N ALA A 230 -9.22 -12.21 -12.90
CA ALA A 230 -9.39 -10.78 -12.68
C ALA A 230 -8.04 -10.06 -12.87
N THR A 231 -8.03 -9.05 -13.75
CA THR A 231 -6.86 -8.16 -13.86
C THR A 231 -6.65 -7.38 -12.57
N PRO A 232 -5.41 -7.02 -12.21
CA PRO A 232 -5.15 -6.17 -11.07
C PRO A 232 -5.87 -4.81 -11.20
N LYS A 233 -6.69 -4.45 -10.22
CA LYS A 233 -7.52 -3.24 -10.25
C LYS A 233 -6.82 -2.10 -9.50
N PHE A 234 -5.93 -1.38 -10.19
CA PHE A 234 -5.24 -0.19 -9.65
C PHE A 234 -4.71 0.71 -10.77
N GLU A 235 -4.49 1.98 -10.45
CA GLU A 235 -3.79 2.93 -11.30
C GLU A 235 -2.29 2.93 -11.01
N ARG A 236 -1.45 3.30 -11.97
CA ARG A 236 0.00 3.40 -11.79
C ARG A 236 0.40 4.45 -10.76
N ALA A 237 -0.35 5.53 -10.70
CA ALA A 237 -0.35 6.51 -9.62
C ALA A 237 -1.71 7.20 -9.54
N LYS A 238 -1.98 7.85 -8.42
CA LYS A 238 -3.15 8.71 -8.24
C LYS A 238 -2.73 9.97 -7.50
N SER A 239 -3.10 11.13 -8.00
CA SER A 239 -2.89 12.38 -7.27
C SER A 239 -4.13 12.76 -6.48
N MET A 240 -3.91 13.44 -5.38
CA MET A 240 -4.92 14.09 -4.57
C MET A 240 -4.54 15.55 -4.39
N THR A 241 -5.45 16.46 -4.75
CA THR A 241 -5.29 17.91 -4.57
C THR A 241 -6.21 18.37 -3.46
N PHE A 242 -5.67 18.94 -2.43
CA PHE A 242 -6.37 19.55 -1.30
C PHE A 242 -5.41 20.51 -0.57
N ASP A 243 -5.93 21.46 0.17
CA ASP A 243 -5.15 22.45 0.92
C ASP A 243 -4.06 23.15 0.04
N GLY A 244 -4.42 23.43 -1.22
CA GLY A 244 -3.49 24.06 -2.18
C GLY A 244 -2.26 23.22 -2.55
N ARG A 245 -2.20 21.96 -2.15
CA ARG A 245 -1.11 21.01 -2.41
C ARG A 245 -1.60 19.87 -3.30
N ARG A 246 -0.68 19.29 -4.04
CA ARG A 246 -0.93 18.08 -4.81
C ARG A 246 -0.02 16.96 -4.33
N ILE A 247 -0.62 15.92 -3.73
CA ILE A 247 0.06 14.68 -3.32
C ILE A 247 -0.08 13.67 -4.45
N VAL A 248 1.02 13.03 -4.84
CA VAL A 248 1.04 11.92 -5.80
C VAL A 248 1.38 10.64 -5.07
N TYR A 249 0.43 9.71 -5.01
CA TYR A 249 0.64 8.34 -4.53
C TYR A 249 1.11 7.48 -5.68
N ILE A 250 2.35 6.99 -5.60
CA ILE A 250 2.97 6.12 -6.58
C ILE A 250 2.70 4.67 -6.16
N SER A 251 2.06 3.91 -7.03
CA SER A 251 1.83 2.47 -6.82
C SER A 251 3.12 1.69 -6.83
N GLY A 252 3.07 0.45 -6.39
CA GLY A 252 4.18 -0.49 -6.61
C GLY A 252 4.57 -0.50 -8.08
N THR A 253 5.80 -0.06 -8.36
CA THR A 253 6.34 0.17 -9.69
C THR A 253 7.59 -0.67 -9.85
N ALA A 254 7.68 -1.41 -10.96
CA ALA A 254 8.79 -2.30 -11.28
C ALA A 254 9.27 -2.09 -12.72
N ALA A 255 10.27 -2.86 -13.14
CA ALA A 255 10.87 -2.79 -14.47
C ALA A 255 9.94 -3.40 -15.54
N ILE A 256 8.84 -2.72 -15.84
CA ILE A 256 7.83 -3.10 -16.83
C ILE A 256 7.81 -2.04 -17.95
N ARG A 257 7.74 -2.50 -19.22
CA ARG A 257 7.48 -1.69 -20.40
C ARG A 257 6.25 -2.25 -21.11
N GLY A 258 5.28 -1.37 -21.41
CA GLY A 258 3.97 -1.89 -21.82
C GLY A 258 3.35 -2.71 -20.68
N GLU A 259 3.15 -4.00 -20.90
CA GLU A 259 2.73 -4.99 -19.89
C GLU A 259 3.79 -6.05 -19.58
N GLU A 260 4.95 -6.01 -20.26
CA GLU A 260 6.01 -7.01 -20.19
C GLU A 260 7.08 -6.64 -19.15
N SER A 261 7.47 -7.63 -18.34
CA SER A 261 8.60 -7.53 -17.43
C SER A 261 9.92 -7.56 -18.19
N LEU A 262 10.92 -6.77 -17.77
CA LEU A 262 12.26 -6.82 -18.33
C LEU A 262 13.07 -7.92 -17.64
N VAL A 263 13.21 -9.04 -18.32
CA VAL A 263 13.85 -10.27 -17.82
C VAL A 263 15.35 -10.31 -18.15
N GLY A 264 16.15 -10.85 -17.22
CA GLY A 264 17.58 -11.15 -17.46
C GLY A 264 18.51 -9.94 -17.56
N VAL A 265 18.05 -8.74 -17.21
CA VAL A 265 18.82 -7.49 -17.33
C VAL A 265 19.59 -7.09 -16.06
N GLY A 266 19.44 -7.86 -14.98
CA GLY A 266 20.06 -7.58 -13.67
C GLY A 266 19.39 -6.46 -12.88
N LEU A 267 19.75 -6.37 -11.57
CA LEU A 267 19.15 -5.44 -10.62
C LEU A 267 19.33 -3.98 -11.05
N GLY A 268 20.55 -3.57 -11.39
CA GLY A 268 20.84 -2.16 -11.72
C GLY A 268 20.00 -1.65 -12.89
N ARG A 269 19.81 -2.48 -13.94
CA ARG A 269 18.96 -2.08 -15.06
C ARG A 269 17.48 -2.06 -14.69
N GLN A 270 17.01 -3.03 -13.90
CA GLN A 270 15.63 -3.03 -13.42
C GLN A 270 15.36 -1.81 -12.53
N LEU A 271 16.27 -1.46 -11.62
CA LEU A 271 16.15 -0.27 -10.77
C LEU A 271 16.06 1.01 -11.61
N HIS A 272 16.96 1.17 -12.59
CA HIS A 272 16.96 2.34 -13.47
C HIS A 272 15.63 2.51 -14.21
N ILE A 273 15.11 1.44 -14.80
CA ILE A 273 13.81 1.44 -15.50
C ILE A 273 12.66 1.73 -14.55
N THR A 274 12.72 1.21 -13.33
CA THR A 274 11.72 1.49 -12.30
C THR A 274 11.71 2.98 -11.95
N MET A 275 12.88 3.61 -11.79
CA MET A 275 12.97 5.05 -11.53
C MET A 275 12.52 5.89 -12.73
N GLU A 276 12.82 5.49 -13.97
CA GLU A 276 12.26 6.13 -15.17
C GLU A 276 10.73 6.09 -15.20
N ASN A 277 10.13 4.96 -14.81
CA ASN A 277 8.68 4.83 -14.69
C ASN A 277 8.12 5.77 -13.62
N ILE A 278 8.79 5.89 -12.47
CA ILE A 278 8.40 6.80 -11.38
C ILE A 278 8.49 8.26 -11.84
N ASP A 279 9.55 8.66 -12.52
CA ASP A 279 9.74 10.02 -13.02
C ASP A 279 8.61 10.44 -13.98
N GLN A 280 8.13 9.51 -14.83
CA GLN A 280 6.98 9.77 -15.71
C GLN A 280 5.68 10.02 -14.92
N LEU A 281 5.51 9.35 -13.78
CA LEU A 281 4.30 9.46 -12.95
C LEU A 281 4.27 10.75 -12.12
N ILE A 282 5.41 11.16 -11.58
CA ILE A 282 5.47 12.32 -10.67
C ILE A 282 5.48 13.66 -11.41
N GLY A 283 6.02 13.70 -12.64
CA GLY A 283 6.13 14.94 -13.41
C GLY A 283 6.96 16.01 -12.69
N LYS A 284 6.33 17.11 -12.26
CA LYS A 284 7.01 18.19 -11.52
C LYS A 284 7.06 17.98 -10.02
N ALA A 285 6.28 17.05 -9.49
CA ALA A 285 6.24 16.77 -8.06
C ALA A 285 7.59 16.21 -7.59
N LYS A 286 7.94 16.48 -6.33
CA LYS A 286 9.19 16.04 -5.71
C LYS A 286 8.93 14.85 -4.82
N LEU A 287 9.71 13.79 -4.98
CA LEU A 287 9.69 12.64 -4.09
C LEU A 287 9.90 13.08 -2.63
N LYS A 288 9.14 12.50 -1.72
CA LYS A 288 9.20 12.75 -0.27
C LYS A 288 9.57 11.51 0.52
N MET A 289 9.24 10.34 0.04
CA MET A 289 9.65 9.06 0.63
C MET A 289 9.58 7.97 -0.43
N LEU A 290 10.40 6.94 -0.26
CA LEU A 290 10.35 5.71 -1.05
C LEU A 290 10.35 4.49 -0.13
N ARG A 291 9.64 3.48 -0.56
CA ARG A 291 9.69 2.13 -0.01
C ARG A 291 10.18 1.20 -1.11
N VAL A 292 11.31 0.54 -0.86
CA VAL A 292 12.02 -0.30 -1.81
C VAL A 292 11.91 -1.75 -1.37
N TYR A 293 11.36 -2.58 -2.22
CA TYR A 293 11.20 -4.01 -2.01
C TYR A 293 12.19 -4.75 -2.88
N LEU A 294 13.03 -5.56 -2.26
CA LEU A 294 14.05 -6.37 -2.93
C LEU A 294 13.72 -7.84 -2.79
N LYS A 295 13.71 -8.56 -3.91
CA LYS A 295 13.40 -9.98 -3.97
C LYS A 295 14.43 -10.82 -3.22
N GLU A 296 15.68 -10.40 -3.22
CA GLU A 296 16.79 -11.07 -2.52
C GLU A 296 17.50 -10.10 -1.58
N LYS A 297 17.88 -10.60 -0.40
CA LYS A 297 18.63 -9.81 0.58
C LYS A 297 20.00 -9.35 0.07
N SER A 298 20.62 -10.14 -0.78
CA SER A 298 21.91 -9.87 -1.42
C SER A 298 21.90 -8.62 -2.29
N PHE A 299 20.75 -8.17 -2.77
CA PHE A 299 20.58 -6.98 -3.60
C PHE A 299 20.66 -5.65 -2.82
N TYR A 300 20.67 -5.70 -1.50
CA TYR A 300 20.54 -4.49 -0.68
C TYR A 300 21.66 -3.47 -0.94
N GLU A 301 22.91 -3.88 -0.87
CA GLU A 301 24.05 -2.94 -1.02
C GLU A 301 24.06 -2.31 -2.41
N GLU A 302 23.87 -3.12 -3.47
CA GLU A 302 23.81 -2.62 -4.84
C GLU A 302 22.64 -1.63 -5.02
N ALA A 303 21.44 -1.97 -4.53
CA ALA A 303 20.28 -1.09 -4.64
C ALA A 303 20.48 0.22 -3.87
N ARG A 304 21.07 0.17 -2.66
CA ARG A 304 21.36 1.34 -1.84
C ARG A 304 22.34 2.28 -2.55
N GLU A 305 23.47 1.76 -3.05
CA GLU A 305 24.48 2.55 -3.76
C GLU A 305 23.92 3.20 -5.03
N LEU A 306 23.12 2.46 -5.80
CA LEU A 306 22.46 2.99 -6.99
C LEU A 306 21.48 4.11 -6.66
N LEU A 307 20.65 3.95 -5.60
CA LEU A 307 19.69 4.98 -5.18
C LEU A 307 20.36 6.21 -4.58
N GLU A 308 21.47 6.05 -3.87
CA GLU A 308 22.30 7.17 -3.41
C GLU A 308 22.78 8.03 -4.58
N GLY A 309 23.09 7.42 -5.75
CA GLY A 309 23.47 8.12 -6.97
C GLY A 309 22.40 9.07 -7.53
N TYR A 310 21.12 8.87 -7.19
CA TYR A 310 20.03 9.78 -7.56
C TYR A 310 19.98 11.06 -6.68
N ASN A 311 20.73 11.12 -5.59
CA ASN A 311 20.80 12.28 -4.67
C ASN A 311 19.41 12.77 -4.17
N LEU A 312 18.51 11.86 -3.88
CA LEU A 312 17.12 12.17 -3.55
C LEU A 312 16.96 12.90 -2.22
N ASN A 313 17.87 12.66 -1.27
CA ASN A 313 17.89 13.24 0.09
C ASN A 313 16.52 13.13 0.81
N ILE A 314 15.90 11.96 0.75
CA ILE A 314 14.60 11.61 1.32
C ILE A 314 14.71 10.31 2.14
N PRO A 315 13.78 10.04 3.06
CA PRO A 315 13.69 8.73 3.70
C PRO A 315 13.45 7.60 2.69
N ILE A 316 14.25 6.54 2.77
CA ILE A 316 14.10 5.33 1.96
C ILE A 316 14.11 4.13 2.91
N SER A 317 13.04 3.35 2.87
CA SER A 317 12.91 2.09 3.61
C SER A 317 13.18 0.91 2.67
N TYR A 318 14.06 -0.01 3.07
CA TYR A 318 14.41 -1.19 2.29
C TYR A 318 13.89 -2.45 2.98
N MET A 319 13.04 -3.20 2.30
CA MET A 319 12.46 -4.46 2.78
C MET A 319 12.81 -5.63 1.86
N TRP A 320 13.00 -6.80 2.48
CA TRP A 320 13.02 -8.05 1.74
C TRP A 320 11.57 -8.52 1.54
N ALA A 321 11.14 -8.62 0.28
CA ALA A 321 9.80 -9.02 -0.08
C ALA A 321 9.74 -9.60 -1.49
N ASP A 322 8.89 -10.59 -1.71
CA ASP A 322 8.56 -11.07 -3.05
C ASP A 322 7.73 -10.03 -3.81
N VAL A 323 8.08 -9.88 -5.08
CA VAL A 323 7.32 -9.08 -6.05
C VAL A 323 6.30 -9.99 -6.73
N CYS A 324 5.23 -9.42 -7.27
CA CYS A 324 4.10 -10.18 -7.83
C CYS A 324 4.42 -11.02 -9.09
N ARG A 325 5.61 -10.88 -9.65
CA ARG A 325 6.13 -11.69 -10.77
C ARG A 325 7.55 -12.16 -10.46
N ASP A 326 7.84 -13.41 -10.79
CA ASP A 326 9.10 -14.06 -10.40
C ASP A 326 10.37 -13.44 -11.01
N GLU A 327 10.28 -12.87 -12.19
CA GLU A 327 11.38 -12.25 -12.91
C GLU A 327 11.73 -10.83 -12.44
N LEU A 328 10.87 -10.19 -11.61
CA LEU A 328 11.11 -8.86 -11.07
C LEU A 328 11.95 -8.94 -9.80
N LEU A 329 13.08 -8.23 -9.80
CA LEU A 329 14.06 -8.24 -8.71
C LEU A 329 13.82 -7.12 -7.68
N ILE A 330 13.12 -6.07 -8.12
CA ILE A 330 12.87 -4.86 -7.33
C ILE A 330 11.50 -4.26 -7.67
N GLU A 331 10.83 -3.75 -6.65
CA GLU A 331 9.64 -2.91 -6.77
C GLU A 331 9.80 -1.69 -5.87
N ILE A 332 9.35 -0.53 -6.32
CA ILE A 332 9.44 0.73 -5.55
C ILE A 332 8.07 1.40 -5.56
N GLU A 333 7.64 1.87 -4.38
CA GLU A 333 6.51 2.76 -4.21
C GLU A 333 6.93 4.03 -3.50
N GLY A 334 6.11 5.07 -3.54
CA GLY A 334 6.46 6.30 -2.85
C GLY A 334 5.36 7.35 -2.85
N ILE A 335 5.73 8.49 -2.29
CA ILE A 335 4.90 9.69 -2.25
C ILE A 335 5.72 10.84 -2.81
N ALA A 336 5.10 11.63 -3.68
CA ALA A 336 5.66 12.89 -4.16
C ALA A 336 4.66 14.04 -3.91
N ILE A 337 5.18 15.26 -3.75
CA ILE A 337 4.36 16.46 -3.45
C ILE A 337 4.78 17.59 -4.40
N GLU A 338 3.77 18.29 -4.91
CA GLU A 338 3.90 19.51 -5.72
C GLU A 338 3.25 20.68 -5.00
#